data_0a43bb0b4f27ccc0080eff8a53a73399
#
_entry.id   0a43bb0b4f27ccc0080eff8a53a73399
#
_cell.length_a   1.000
_cell.length_b   1.000
_cell.length_c   1.000
_cell.angle_alpha   90.00
_cell.angle_beta   90.00
_cell.angle_gamma   90.00
#
_symmetry.space_group_name_H-M   'P 1'
#
loop_
_entity.id
_entity.type
_entity.pdbx_description
1 polymer ?
#
loop_
_entity_poly.entity_id
_entity_poly.type
_entity_poly.pdbx_seq_one_letter_code
_entity_poly.pdbx_strand_id
1 'polypeptide(L)'
;MCGIVGYIGRKEAKPILLNGLSRLEYRGYDSAGIATIESDKIVTIKSLGRVSDLEKATGMDAIKGTLGIGHTRWATHGKPSKENSHPHMDNSNSFAVVHNGIIENYADLKDFLINNGYTFISQTDTEVIPNLIHFHYSQSNETGNKKFIKAVTDTCNMLKGSYALEILANDFPDNMIVVRKDSPLVIGKGQDEKYISSDIPAILSFTKDFYLLNDNEFAFMSRDDIEFFDKGLRPIQKQAQNITWNAGAAEKEGFEDFMLKEIHEQSKSIRETIGSRIQENSLSSLPDLEMTKEYLESVNKIFIIACGTAMHAGYVGKTLIESLCNIPVEVEAASEFRYRNPIINDKTLCLFISQSGETADTIAALKLARSKGARTIAVSNVIGSSISREADYTLYTHAGPEIAVASTKAYTAQIVLLAIIAIHCAEILGINQEKVQELRNDILLLPSQIEEVLKNTNDIKAFAQRVYKEEDMFFIGRGVDYAVALEGSLKLKEISYIHSEAYPSGELKHGPIALIENDVTVISVLTDRLLTEKAISNIQEVVTRGAKTFIVTNQELHHSFDTVINIPKTNVLISPILSVIPLQLLA
;
A
#
# COMPACT_ATOMS: atom_id res chain seq x y z
N MET A 1 4.15 6.09 -4.92
CA MET A 1 4.42 6.84 -3.66
C MET A 1 5.93 6.95 -3.48
N CYS A 2 6.41 7.99 -2.82
CA CYS A 2 7.85 8.19 -2.60
C CYS A 2 8.38 7.42 -1.38
N GLY A 3 9.73 7.25 -1.29
CA GLY A 3 10.40 6.63 -0.15
C GLY A 3 11.32 7.62 0.57
N ILE A 4 11.28 7.63 1.90
CA ILE A 4 12.16 8.41 2.77
C ILE A 4 13.00 7.48 3.62
N VAL A 5 14.29 7.79 3.78
CA VAL A 5 15.20 7.13 4.72
C VAL A 5 16.12 8.17 5.35
N GLY A 6 16.20 8.17 6.70
CA GLY A 6 17.11 8.98 7.48
C GLY A 6 17.99 8.14 8.39
N TYR A 7 19.13 8.68 8.73
CA TYR A 7 20.07 8.08 9.66
C TYR A 7 20.81 9.13 10.49
N ILE A 8 20.95 8.86 11.76
CA ILE A 8 21.85 9.57 12.67
C ILE A 8 22.54 8.57 13.59
N GLY A 9 23.86 8.58 13.62
CA GLY A 9 24.64 7.61 14.42
C GLY A 9 26.14 7.81 14.36
N ARG A 10 26.87 6.69 14.50
CA ARG A 10 28.36 6.67 14.49
C ARG A 10 28.92 6.18 13.15
N LYS A 11 28.13 5.53 12.32
CA LYS A 11 28.55 4.99 11.03
C LYS A 11 28.38 6.03 9.93
N GLU A 12 29.03 5.84 8.81
CA GLU A 12 28.74 6.64 7.62
C GLU A 12 27.27 6.46 7.21
N ALA A 13 26.57 7.57 6.99
CA ALA A 13 25.14 7.56 6.65
C ALA A 13 24.89 6.99 5.24
N LYS A 14 25.78 7.28 4.27
CA LYS A 14 25.60 6.90 2.86
C LYS A 14 25.23 5.43 2.63
N PRO A 15 25.97 4.42 3.15
CA PRO A 15 25.62 3.02 2.91
C PRO A 15 24.26 2.64 3.49
N ILE A 16 23.88 3.22 4.63
CA ILE A 16 22.61 2.97 5.31
C ILE A 16 21.46 3.59 4.50
N LEU A 17 21.62 4.84 4.05
CA LEU A 17 20.65 5.54 3.22
C LEU A 17 20.42 4.80 1.89
N LEU A 18 21.49 4.43 1.17
CA LEU A 18 21.39 3.72 -0.10
C LEU A 18 20.72 2.33 0.08
N ASN A 19 21.07 1.59 1.13
CA ASN A 19 20.45 0.30 1.43
C ASN A 19 18.95 0.47 1.75
N GLY A 20 18.57 1.42 2.58
CA GLY A 20 17.17 1.70 2.90
C GLY A 20 16.38 2.19 1.68
N LEU A 21 16.95 3.10 0.87
CA LEU A 21 16.32 3.59 -0.35
C LEU A 21 16.13 2.48 -1.40
N SER A 22 17.09 1.57 -1.55
CA SER A 22 16.95 0.44 -2.49
C SER A 22 15.78 -0.48 -2.11
N ARG A 23 15.50 -0.60 -0.81
CA ARG A 23 14.34 -1.34 -0.29
C ARG A 23 13.02 -0.58 -0.44
N LEU A 24 13.06 0.73 -0.69
CA LEU A 24 11.90 1.59 -0.96
C LEU A 24 11.73 1.94 -2.45
N GLU A 25 12.61 1.42 -3.31
CA GLU A 25 12.56 1.73 -4.75
C GLU A 25 11.23 1.34 -5.39
N TYR A 26 10.53 0.35 -4.83
CA TYR A 26 9.17 -0.01 -5.21
C TYR A 26 8.15 1.14 -5.05
N ARG A 27 8.45 2.13 -4.18
CA ARG A 27 7.60 3.30 -3.98
C ARG A 27 7.86 4.42 -4.99
N GLY A 28 9.03 4.45 -5.62
CA GLY A 28 9.40 5.45 -6.60
C GLY A 28 10.80 5.23 -7.13
N TYR A 29 10.97 5.41 -8.43
CA TYR A 29 12.24 5.16 -9.14
C TYR A 29 12.54 6.18 -10.24
N ASP A 30 11.82 7.31 -10.28
CA ASP A 30 12.01 8.38 -11.28
C ASP A 30 13.29 9.17 -11.02
N SER A 31 13.60 9.36 -9.76
CA SER A 31 14.82 10.00 -9.30
C SER A 31 15.09 9.66 -7.84
N ALA A 32 16.34 9.80 -7.42
CA ALA A 32 16.75 9.61 -6.04
C ALA A 32 17.81 10.64 -5.63
N GLY A 33 17.93 10.89 -4.33
CA GLY A 33 18.97 11.75 -3.81
C GLY A 33 19.16 11.59 -2.31
N ILE A 34 20.34 12.01 -1.85
CA ILE A 34 20.74 12.00 -0.45
C ILE A 34 21.37 13.35 -0.07
N ALA A 35 21.26 13.69 1.20
CA ALA A 35 22.02 14.77 1.81
C ALA A 35 22.66 14.28 3.11
N THR A 36 23.90 14.72 3.38
CA THR A 36 24.58 14.49 4.66
C THR A 36 25.19 15.79 5.16
N ILE A 37 25.54 15.85 6.44
CA ILE A 37 26.30 16.97 6.99
C ILE A 37 27.77 16.59 7.10
N GLU A 38 28.64 17.41 6.52
CA GLU A 38 30.09 17.26 6.53
C GLU A 38 30.76 18.59 6.89
N SER A 39 31.57 18.60 7.93
CA SER A 39 32.22 19.83 8.39
C SER A 39 31.24 21.02 8.53
N ASP A 40 30.10 20.75 9.17
CA ASP A 40 29.01 21.68 9.44
C ASP A 40 28.32 22.24 8.17
N LYS A 41 28.43 21.53 7.05
CA LYS A 41 27.76 21.89 5.79
C LYS A 41 26.98 20.73 5.23
N ILE A 42 25.81 21.04 4.72
CA ILE A 42 24.98 20.08 4.00
C ILE A 42 25.55 19.84 2.60
N VAL A 43 25.84 18.58 2.29
CA VAL A 43 26.27 18.12 0.96
C VAL A 43 25.14 17.26 0.37
N THR A 44 24.70 17.59 -0.85
CA THR A 44 23.61 16.89 -1.53
C THR A 44 24.09 16.23 -2.83
N ILE A 45 23.65 15.01 -3.09
CA ILE A 45 23.83 14.34 -4.38
C ILE A 45 22.46 13.82 -4.86
N LYS A 46 22.13 14.10 -6.12
CA LYS A 46 20.87 13.73 -6.76
C LYS A 46 21.13 13.07 -8.10
N SER A 47 20.34 12.06 -8.43
CA SER A 47 20.36 11.36 -9.71
C SER A 47 18.96 11.16 -10.28
N LEU A 48 18.85 11.19 -11.60
CA LEU A 48 17.69 10.65 -12.31
C LEU A 48 17.79 9.13 -12.35
N GLY A 49 16.65 8.46 -12.40
CA GLY A 49 16.57 7.01 -12.46
C GLY A 49 16.61 6.35 -11.08
N ARG A 50 17.12 5.14 -11.06
CA ARG A 50 17.08 4.24 -9.91
C ARG A 50 18.11 4.57 -8.82
N VAL A 51 17.97 3.95 -7.65
CA VAL A 51 18.95 4.08 -6.55
C VAL A 51 20.35 3.61 -6.97
N SER A 52 20.44 2.63 -7.88
CA SER A 52 21.71 2.20 -8.47
C SER A 52 22.43 3.31 -9.27
N ASP A 53 21.70 4.24 -9.86
CA ASP A 53 22.28 5.39 -10.57
C ASP A 53 22.73 6.48 -9.59
N LEU A 54 22.00 6.65 -8.48
CA LEU A 54 22.45 7.48 -7.37
C LEU A 54 23.73 6.92 -6.72
N GLU A 55 23.81 5.60 -6.52
CA GLU A 55 25.00 4.93 -5.98
C GLU A 55 26.24 5.18 -6.86
N LYS A 56 26.12 5.07 -8.18
CA LYS A 56 27.19 5.43 -9.13
C LYS A 56 27.57 6.91 -9.01
N ALA A 57 26.57 7.81 -8.90
CA ALA A 57 26.79 9.25 -8.78
C ALA A 57 27.48 9.64 -7.47
N THR A 58 27.28 8.88 -6.38
CA THR A 58 27.92 9.14 -5.08
C THR A 58 29.41 8.74 -5.04
N GLY A 59 29.92 7.88 -5.92
CA GLY A 59 31.31 7.43 -5.92
C GLY A 59 31.77 6.84 -4.57
N MET A 60 33.08 6.49 -4.47
CA MET A 60 33.60 5.95 -3.19
C MET A 60 33.78 7.02 -2.11
N ASP A 61 34.08 8.27 -2.45
CA ASP A 61 34.55 9.31 -1.50
C ASP A 61 33.68 10.56 -1.45
N ALA A 62 32.55 10.60 -2.14
CA ALA A 62 31.80 11.84 -2.33
C ALA A 62 30.98 12.30 -1.12
N ILE A 63 30.67 11.44 -0.15
CA ILE A 63 29.88 11.77 1.05
C ILE A 63 30.29 10.87 2.22
N LYS A 64 30.65 11.47 3.37
CA LYS A 64 31.16 10.79 4.58
C LYS A 64 30.45 11.14 5.89
N GLY A 65 29.38 11.94 5.85
CA GLY A 65 28.66 12.34 7.05
C GLY A 65 28.03 11.18 7.83
N THR A 66 27.88 11.32 9.14
CA THR A 66 27.25 10.34 10.04
C THR A 66 25.78 10.68 10.34
N LEU A 67 25.30 11.79 9.80
CA LEU A 67 23.91 12.27 9.79
C LEU A 67 23.49 12.49 8.35
N GLY A 68 22.35 11.95 7.94
CA GLY A 68 21.88 12.12 6.57
C GLY A 68 20.42 11.75 6.36
N ILE A 69 19.87 12.27 5.27
CA ILE A 69 18.52 12.05 4.78
C ILE A 69 18.56 11.62 3.31
N GLY A 70 17.61 10.81 2.89
CA GLY A 70 17.53 10.31 1.54
C GLY A 70 16.10 10.10 1.06
N HIS A 71 15.93 10.12 -0.26
CA HIS A 71 14.62 10.06 -0.89
C HIS A 71 14.65 9.33 -2.24
N THR A 72 13.61 8.53 -2.51
CA THR A 72 13.26 8.03 -3.84
C THR A 72 11.93 8.65 -4.27
N ARG A 73 11.89 9.20 -5.49
CA ARG A 73 10.76 9.99 -5.98
C ARG A 73 9.91 9.22 -6.99
N TRP A 74 8.59 9.33 -6.81
CA TRP A 74 7.59 9.11 -7.84
C TRP A 74 6.99 10.48 -8.18
N ALA A 75 7.19 10.95 -9.40
CA ALA A 75 6.86 12.33 -9.77
C ALA A 75 5.34 12.58 -9.76
N THR A 76 4.91 13.54 -8.95
CA THR A 76 3.53 14.06 -8.90
C THR A 76 3.47 15.52 -9.36
N HIS A 77 4.44 16.35 -8.92
CA HIS A 77 4.58 17.75 -9.27
C HIS A 77 5.94 18.01 -9.92
N GLY A 78 5.94 18.48 -11.15
CA GLY A 78 7.15 18.67 -11.95
C GLY A 78 7.73 17.37 -12.52
N LYS A 79 8.18 17.42 -13.79
CA LYS A 79 8.77 16.25 -14.48
C LYS A 79 10.01 15.72 -13.76
N PRO A 80 10.38 14.43 -13.96
CA PRO A 80 11.65 13.91 -13.47
C PRO A 80 12.83 14.76 -13.97
N SER A 81 13.56 15.38 -13.05
CA SER A 81 14.79 16.15 -13.32
C SER A 81 15.62 16.24 -12.04
N LYS A 82 16.91 16.62 -12.14
CA LYS A 82 17.76 16.81 -10.95
C LYS A 82 17.26 17.92 -10.03
N GLU A 83 16.74 19.00 -10.61
CA GLU A 83 16.19 20.13 -9.87
C GLU A 83 14.97 19.72 -9.05
N ASN A 84 14.12 18.86 -9.65
CA ASN A 84 12.89 18.37 -9.02
C ASN A 84 13.11 17.16 -8.11
N SER A 85 14.34 16.62 -8.02
CA SER A 85 14.68 15.53 -7.11
C SER A 85 14.89 16.05 -5.69
N HIS A 86 14.54 15.25 -4.69
CA HIS A 86 14.86 15.53 -3.28
C HIS A 86 16.31 15.07 -2.96
N PRO A 87 16.91 15.62 -1.89
CA PRO A 87 16.44 16.69 -0.98
C PRO A 87 16.38 18.08 -1.63
N HIS A 88 15.44 18.94 -1.17
CA HIS A 88 15.39 20.34 -1.54
C HIS A 88 16.12 21.20 -0.51
N MET A 89 16.80 22.23 -0.99
CA MET A 89 17.52 23.20 -0.15
C MET A 89 16.80 24.55 -0.15
N ASP A 90 17.00 25.33 0.91
CA ASP A 90 16.65 26.76 0.92
C ASP A 90 17.65 27.60 0.09
N ASN A 91 17.32 28.85 -0.17
CA ASN A 91 18.17 29.73 -0.97
C ASN A 91 19.57 30.00 -0.38
N SER A 92 19.75 29.85 0.91
CA SER A 92 21.05 30.01 1.59
C SER A 92 21.84 28.71 1.72
N ASN A 93 21.27 27.57 1.33
CA ASN A 93 21.78 26.23 1.56
C ASN A 93 22.00 25.89 3.05
N SER A 94 21.20 26.44 3.92
CA SER A 94 21.27 26.22 5.37
C SER A 94 20.41 25.07 5.84
N PHE A 95 19.35 24.74 5.11
CA PHE A 95 18.40 23.66 5.42
C PHE A 95 18.23 22.72 4.23
N ALA A 96 18.19 21.42 4.50
CA ALA A 96 17.80 20.40 3.52
C ALA A 96 16.56 19.66 4.00
N VAL A 97 15.62 19.39 3.08
CA VAL A 97 14.35 18.72 3.37
C VAL A 97 14.07 17.62 2.36
N VAL A 98 13.69 16.45 2.86
CA VAL A 98 12.98 15.43 2.09
C VAL A 98 11.53 15.39 2.51
N HIS A 99 10.62 15.16 1.57
CA HIS A 99 9.18 15.23 1.76
C HIS A 99 8.45 14.13 1.01
N ASN A 100 7.58 13.42 1.71
CA ASN A 100 6.54 12.57 1.15
C ASN A 100 5.17 13.20 1.45
N GLY A 101 4.34 13.36 0.44
CA GLY A 101 3.01 13.95 0.56
C GLY A 101 2.75 14.99 -0.52
N ILE A 102 1.78 15.87 -0.27
CA ILE A 102 1.40 16.98 -1.15
C ILE A 102 1.10 18.21 -0.31
N ILE A 103 1.74 19.32 -0.63
CA ILE A 103 1.45 20.63 -0.02
C ILE A 103 0.42 21.34 -0.90
N GLU A 104 -0.84 21.24 -0.54
CA GLU A 104 -1.97 21.72 -1.35
C GLU A 104 -1.95 23.23 -1.59
N ASN A 105 -1.45 24.00 -0.63
CA ASN A 105 -1.34 25.46 -0.71
C ASN A 105 0.04 25.97 -1.14
N TYR A 106 0.84 25.12 -1.82
CA TYR A 106 2.23 25.48 -2.18
C TYR A 106 2.30 26.72 -3.08
N ALA A 107 1.31 26.97 -3.94
CA ALA A 107 1.29 28.13 -4.82
C ALA A 107 1.20 29.44 -4.03
N ASP A 108 0.27 29.52 -3.05
CA ASP A 108 0.13 30.70 -2.18
C ASP A 108 1.40 30.95 -1.34
N LEU A 109 2.01 29.83 -0.83
CA LEU A 109 3.25 29.91 -0.06
C LEU A 109 4.44 30.34 -0.90
N LYS A 110 4.50 29.90 -2.15
CA LYS A 110 5.52 30.31 -3.11
C LYS A 110 5.42 31.80 -3.42
N ASP A 111 4.22 32.31 -3.68
CA ASP A 111 3.98 33.74 -3.90
C ASP A 111 4.35 34.56 -2.67
N PHE A 112 4.00 34.11 -1.48
CA PHE A 112 4.41 34.74 -0.23
C PHE A 112 5.94 34.82 -0.11
N LEU A 113 6.65 33.73 -0.40
CA LEU A 113 8.11 33.69 -0.30
C LEU A 113 8.78 34.54 -1.38
N ILE A 114 8.27 34.58 -2.62
CA ILE A 114 8.77 35.45 -3.68
C ILE A 114 8.65 36.93 -3.26
N ASN A 115 7.52 37.31 -2.67
CA ASN A 115 7.33 38.68 -2.15
C ASN A 115 8.27 39.01 -0.98
N ASN A 116 8.88 38.01 -0.32
CA ASN A 116 9.90 38.15 0.72
C ASN A 116 11.34 37.92 0.20
N GLY A 117 11.54 37.90 -1.14
CA GLY A 117 12.88 37.89 -1.74
C GLY A 117 13.45 36.49 -2.00
N TYR A 118 12.67 35.43 -1.87
CA TYR A 118 13.11 34.06 -2.18
C TYR A 118 12.94 33.75 -3.67
N THR A 119 13.78 32.86 -4.16
CA THR A 119 13.75 32.37 -5.55
C THR A 119 13.51 30.85 -5.56
N PHE A 120 12.99 30.32 -6.67
CA PHE A 120 12.66 28.92 -6.81
C PHE A 120 13.30 28.34 -8.08
N ILE A 121 13.87 27.15 -7.95
CA ILE A 121 14.56 26.44 -9.03
C ILE A 121 13.70 25.29 -9.52
N SER A 122 12.99 24.61 -8.59
CA SER A 122 12.19 23.42 -8.90
C SER A 122 10.73 23.77 -9.23
N GLN A 123 10.07 22.78 -9.79
CA GLN A 123 8.63 22.80 -10.07
C GLN A 123 7.83 22.01 -9.02
N THR A 124 8.49 21.58 -7.93
CA THR A 124 7.86 20.78 -6.87
C THR A 124 7.13 21.69 -5.86
N ASP A 125 6.15 21.11 -5.21
CA ASP A 125 5.49 21.69 -4.04
C ASP A 125 6.41 21.72 -2.81
N THR A 126 7.44 20.88 -2.78
CA THR A 126 8.34 20.71 -1.63
C THR A 126 9.28 21.89 -1.40
N GLU A 127 9.75 22.57 -2.46
CA GLU A 127 10.78 23.63 -2.32
C GLU A 127 10.31 24.82 -1.47
N VAL A 128 9.01 25.00 -1.27
CA VAL A 128 8.50 26.01 -0.34
C VAL A 128 8.89 25.72 1.12
N ILE A 129 9.08 24.43 1.48
CA ILE A 129 9.30 24.02 2.89
C ILE A 129 10.65 24.50 3.42
N PRO A 130 11.81 24.19 2.82
CA PRO A 130 13.10 24.67 3.33
C PRO A 130 13.19 26.20 3.30
N ASN A 131 12.58 26.87 2.32
CA ASN A 131 12.54 28.32 2.25
C ASN A 131 11.68 28.94 3.36
N LEU A 132 10.53 28.33 3.72
CA LEU A 132 9.72 28.74 4.87
C LEU A 132 10.44 28.52 6.19
N ILE A 133 11.15 27.40 6.36
CA ILE A 133 11.96 27.14 7.55
C ILE A 133 13.02 28.24 7.70
N HIS A 134 13.74 28.56 6.62
CA HIS A 134 14.72 29.64 6.65
C HIS A 134 14.07 31.00 6.95
N PHE A 135 12.90 31.30 6.39
CA PHE A 135 12.15 32.53 6.66
C PHE A 135 11.83 32.66 8.15
N HIS A 136 11.23 31.65 8.77
CA HIS A 136 10.92 31.66 10.19
C HIS A 136 12.17 31.63 11.08
N TYR A 137 13.19 30.89 10.68
CA TYR A 137 14.46 30.82 11.41
C TYR A 137 15.16 32.19 11.48
N SER A 138 15.20 32.91 10.37
CA SER A 138 15.84 34.22 10.29
C SER A 138 15.12 35.30 11.10
N GLN A 139 13.81 35.17 11.29
CA GLN A 139 12.99 36.12 12.07
C GLN A 139 12.85 35.73 13.54
N SER A 140 13.28 34.55 13.94
CA SER A 140 13.12 34.07 15.32
C SER A 140 14.12 34.70 16.26
N ASN A 141 13.64 35.19 17.40
CA ASN A 141 14.46 35.66 18.53
C ASN A 141 14.90 34.53 19.48
N GLU A 142 14.44 33.28 19.24
CA GLU A 142 14.87 32.12 20.02
C GLU A 142 16.34 31.79 19.74
N THR A 143 16.96 30.99 20.63
CA THR A 143 18.35 30.55 20.50
C THR A 143 18.47 29.03 20.66
N GLY A 144 19.58 28.45 20.15
CA GLY A 144 19.86 27.03 20.25
C GLY A 144 18.74 26.15 19.62
N ASN A 145 18.54 24.96 20.17
CA ASN A 145 17.57 23.99 19.65
C ASN A 145 16.14 24.54 19.53
N LYS A 146 15.74 25.40 20.44
CA LYS A 146 14.40 26.05 20.43
C LYS A 146 14.17 26.85 19.16
N LYS A 147 15.20 27.51 18.62
CA LYS A 147 15.11 28.29 17.39
C LYS A 147 14.78 27.39 16.20
N PHE A 148 15.47 26.25 16.08
CA PHE A 148 15.27 25.31 15.00
C PHE A 148 13.87 24.63 15.10
N ILE A 149 13.53 24.11 16.29
CA ILE A 149 12.22 23.46 16.54
C ILE A 149 11.09 24.45 16.24
N LYS A 150 11.20 25.71 16.70
CA LYS A 150 10.18 26.74 16.46
C LYS A 150 10.03 27.06 14.97
N ALA A 151 11.13 27.23 14.23
CA ALA A 151 11.09 27.55 12.82
C ALA A 151 10.37 26.42 12.01
N VAL A 152 10.65 25.15 12.32
CA VAL A 152 9.97 24.01 11.72
C VAL A 152 8.49 23.99 12.08
N THR A 153 8.15 24.22 13.34
CA THR A 153 6.75 24.23 13.81
C THR A 153 5.94 25.35 13.17
N ASP A 154 6.49 26.58 13.11
CA ASP A 154 5.84 27.71 12.47
C ASP A 154 5.62 27.46 10.98
N THR A 155 6.58 26.80 10.30
CA THR A 155 6.42 26.31 8.93
C THR A 155 5.26 25.32 8.83
N CYS A 156 5.23 24.26 9.63
CA CYS A 156 4.17 23.25 9.61
C CYS A 156 2.78 23.83 9.90
N ASN A 157 2.68 24.91 10.66
CA ASN A 157 1.42 25.61 10.90
C ASN A 157 0.86 26.32 9.65
N MET A 158 1.72 26.67 8.69
CA MET A 158 1.31 27.27 7.42
C MET A 158 0.98 26.22 6.34
N LEU A 159 1.50 24.99 6.45
CA LEU A 159 1.30 23.95 5.46
C LEU A 159 -0.14 23.38 5.52
N LYS A 160 -0.77 23.24 4.36
CA LYS A 160 -2.02 22.48 4.15
C LYS A 160 -1.71 21.24 3.32
N GLY A 161 -2.43 20.14 3.61
CA GLY A 161 -2.23 18.84 2.95
C GLY A 161 -1.47 17.86 3.83
N SER A 162 -0.90 16.83 3.21
CA SER A 162 -0.20 15.72 3.87
C SER A 162 1.32 15.86 3.73
N TYR A 163 2.06 15.49 4.79
CA TYR A 163 3.51 15.49 4.74
C TYR A 163 4.15 14.52 5.74
N ALA A 164 5.27 13.94 5.33
CA ALA A 164 6.31 13.37 6.17
C ALA A 164 7.63 14.06 5.80
N LEU A 165 8.28 14.67 6.77
CA LEU A 165 9.46 15.51 6.56
C LEU A 165 10.64 15.01 7.38
N GLU A 166 11.83 15.00 6.76
CA GLU A 166 13.10 14.96 7.47
C GLU A 166 13.88 16.22 7.12
N ILE A 167 14.46 16.87 8.12
CA ILE A 167 15.03 18.20 8.02
C ILE A 167 16.42 18.21 8.64
N LEU A 168 17.43 18.62 7.84
CA LEU A 168 18.80 18.91 8.29
C LEU A 168 19.03 20.42 8.31
N ALA A 169 19.91 20.87 9.20
CA ALA A 169 20.31 22.27 9.29
C ALA A 169 21.81 22.39 9.57
N ASN A 170 22.52 23.30 8.87
CA ASN A 170 23.95 23.53 9.06
C ASN A 170 24.32 23.95 10.50
N ASP A 171 23.49 24.77 11.12
CA ASP A 171 23.71 25.25 12.50
C ASP A 171 23.52 24.15 13.56
N PHE A 172 22.99 22.97 13.16
CA PHE A 172 22.72 21.83 14.03
C PHE A 172 23.27 20.52 13.43
N PRO A 173 24.61 20.43 13.27
CA PRO A 173 25.24 19.33 12.54
C PRO A 173 25.07 17.95 13.19
N ASP A 174 24.71 17.90 14.47
CA ASP A 174 24.45 16.66 15.23
C ASP A 174 22.96 16.40 15.49
N ASN A 175 22.07 17.15 14.83
CA ASN A 175 20.64 17.05 15.08
C ASN A 175 19.81 16.97 13.80
N MET A 176 18.68 16.31 13.91
CA MET A 176 17.67 16.19 12.85
C MET A 176 16.29 16.44 13.44
N ILE A 177 15.40 17.06 12.67
CA ILE A 177 13.97 17.09 12.99
C ILE A 177 13.21 16.22 11.99
N VAL A 178 12.29 15.44 12.52
CA VAL A 178 11.29 14.73 11.72
C VAL A 178 9.89 15.09 12.17
N VAL A 179 8.96 15.17 11.23
CA VAL A 179 7.56 15.48 11.51
C VAL A 179 6.67 14.80 10.48
N ARG A 180 5.48 14.39 10.91
CA ARG A 180 4.50 13.82 10.00
C ARG A 180 3.10 14.41 10.19
N LYS A 181 2.34 14.40 9.08
CA LYS A 181 0.89 14.60 9.04
C LYS A 181 0.33 13.83 7.84
N ASP A 182 -0.56 12.88 8.10
CA ASP A 182 -1.26 12.05 7.10
C ASP A 182 -0.34 11.23 6.14
N SER A 183 0.99 11.38 6.22
CA SER A 183 1.98 10.57 5.48
C SER A 183 2.79 9.69 6.43
N PRO A 184 3.10 8.41 6.08
CA PRO A 184 3.78 7.50 6.99
C PRO A 184 5.24 7.92 7.25
N LEU A 185 5.64 7.85 8.52
CA LEU A 185 7.02 8.03 8.97
C LEU A 185 7.22 7.33 10.32
N VAL A 186 8.25 6.50 10.43
CA VAL A 186 8.61 5.75 11.63
C VAL A 186 10.06 6.01 12.01
N ILE A 187 10.37 5.92 13.31
CA ILE A 187 11.72 6.07 13.84
C ILE A 187 12.16 4.75 14.44
N GLY A 188 13.18 4.14 13.89
CA GLY A 188 13.81 2.94 14.41
C GLY A 188 14.84 3.29 15.49
N LYS A 189 14.76 2.62 16.65
CA LYS A 189 15.69 2.77 17.77
C LYS A 189 16.82 1.76 17.64
N GLY A 190 18.04 2.24 17.40
CA GLY A 190 19.28 1.45 17.51
C GLY A 190 20.04 1.77 18.81
N GLN A 191 21.18 1.09 18.99
CA GLN A 191 22.10 1.39 20.08
C GLN A 191 23.04 2.54 19.64
N ASP A 192 22.89 3.72 20.24
CA ASP A 192 23.60 4.96 19.90
C ASP A 192 23.39 5.39 18.43
N GLU A 193 22.31 5.02 17.82
CA GLU A 193 21.95 5.37 16.44
C GLU A 193 20.43 5.33 16.27
N LYS A 194 19.92 6.13 15.31
CA LYS A 194 18.51 6.17 14.96
C LYS A 194 18.37 6.05 13.45
N TYR A 195 17.31 5.41 13.06
CA TYR A 195 16.92 5.20 11.67
C TYR A 195 15.54 5.81 11.46
N ILE A 196 15.33 6.45 10.36
CA ILE A 196 14.02 7.00 10.00
C ILE A 196 13.62 6.36 8.67
N SER A 197 12.35 6.05 8.50
CA SER A 197 11.83 5.58 7.22
C SER A 197 10.35 5.84 7.05
N SER A 198 9.95 5.99 5.80
CA SER A 198 8.53 6.00 5.43
C SER A 198 7.89 4.60 5.46
N ASP A 199 8.69 3.52 5.61
CA ASP A 199 8.18 2.16 5.77
C ASP A 199 9.14 1.29 6.60
N ILE A 200 8.58 0.45 7.45
CA ILE A 200 9.32 -0.43 8.38
C ILE A 200 10.30 -1.37 7.67
N PRO A 201 9.94 -2.06 6.56
CA PRO A 201 10.84 -2.99 5.87
C PRO A 201 12.18 -2.39 5.46
N ALA A 202 12.24 -1.10 5.16
CA ALA A 202 13.47 -0.43 4.73
C ALA A 202 14.59 -0.47 5.79
N ILE A 203 14.22 -0.41 7.07
CA ILE A 203 15.16 -0.33 8.19
C ILE A 203 15.04 -1.50 9.18
N LEU A 204 14.22 -2.51 8.85
CA LEU A 204 13.98 -3.68 9.70
C LEU A 204 15.26 -4.53 9.94
N SER A 205 16.21 -4.51 9.01
CA SER A 205 17.50 -5.17 9.17
C SER A 205 18.43 -4.51 10.19
N PHE A 206 18.16 -3.26 10.55
CA PHE A 206 18.98 -2.49 11.50
C PHE A 206 18.39 -2.49 12.90
N THR A 207 17.06 -2.51 13.03
CA THR A 207 16.37 -2.52 14.32
C THR A 207 14.98 -3.15 14.22
N LYS A 208 14.50 -3.67 15.37
CA LYS A 208 13.12 -4.16 15.53
C LYS A 208 12.29 -3.27 16.44
N ASP A 209 12.88 -2.27 17.06
CA ASP A 209 12.22 -1.36 17.99
C ASP A 209 11.93 -0.03 17.31
N PHE A 210 10.65 0.35 17.25
CA PHE A 210 10.16 1.50 16.50
C PHE A 210 9.32 2.43 17.35
N TYR A 211 9.54 3.74 17.19
CA TYR A 211 8.61 4.76 17.65
C TYR A 211 7.69 5.14 16.49
N LEU A 212 6.39 5.06 16.72
CA LEU A 212 5.35 5.49 15.77
C LEU A 212 4.94 6.94 16.09
N LEU A 213 5.09 7.81 15.11
CA LEU A 213 4.61 9.18 15.20
C LEU A 213 3.11 9.24 14.88
N ASN A 214 2.36 10.05 15.63
CA ASN A 214 1.01 10.44 15.27
C ASN A 214 1.04 11.72 14.41
N ASP A 215 -0.09 12.10 13.84
CA ASP A 215 -0.18 13.30 13.03
C ASP A 215 0.14 14.56 13.85
N ASN A 216 0.95 15.43 13.26
CA ASN A 216 1.46 16.67 13.85
C ASN A 216 2.34 16.46 15.11
N GLU A 217 2.94 15.28 15.25
CA GLU A 217 4.02 15.07 16.21
C GLU A 217 5.38 15.32 15.57
N PHE A 218 6.28 15.86 16.38
CA PHE A 218 7.64 16.21 16.02
C PHE A 218 8.61 15.36 16.85
N ALA A 219 9.71 14.94 16.24
CA ALA A 219 10.85 14.42 16.97
C ALA A 219 12.10 15.24 16.64
N PHE A 220 12.70 15.81 17.67
CA PHE A 220 14.03 16.41 17.61
C PHE A 220 15.02 15.36 18.09
N MET A 221 15.95 14.99 17.24
CA MET A 221 16.81 13.83 17.45
C MET A 221 18.27 14.24 17.41
N SER A 222 19.02 13.69 18.36
CA SER A 222 20.47 13.56 18.29
C SER A 222 20.85 12.09 18.21
N ARG A 223 22.14 11.80 18.07
CA ARG A 223 22.64 10.43 18.13
C ARG A 223 22.23 9.72 19.43
N ASP A 224 22.25 10.42 20.54
CA ASP A 224 22.10 9.83 21.87
C ASP A 224 20.66 9.91 22.38
N ASP A 225 19.87 10.92 21.97
CA ASP A 225 18.53 11.19 22.50
C ASP A 225 17.46 11.46 21.43
N ILE A 226 16.19 11.35 21.81
CA ILE A 226 15.01 11.75 21.04
C ILE A 226 14.05 12.49 21.95
N GLU A 227 13.74 13.72 21.60
CA GLU A 227 12.68 14.50 22.25
C GLU A 227 11.46 14.54 21.33
N PHE A 228 10.29 14.13 21.85
CA PHE A 228 9.04 14.17 21.11
C PHE A 228 8.16 15.32 21.58
N PHE A 229 7.48 15.98 20.64
CA PHE A 229 6.61 17.12 20.89
C PHE A 229 5.30 16.98 20.11
N ASP A 230 4.22 17.50 20.69
CA ASP A 230 2.97 17.73 19.95
C ASP A 230 3.03 19.05 19.14
N LYS A 231 1.98 19.33 18.39
CA LYS A 231 1.84 20.56 17.59
C LYS A 231 1.98 21.86 18.40
N GLY A 232 1.72 21.81 19.70
CA GLY A 232 1.86 22.94 20.63
C GLY A 232 3.23 23.02 21.30
N LEU A 233 4.22 22.25 20.84
CA LEU A 233 5.56 22.09 21.42
C LEU A 233 5.56 21.59 22.87
N ARG A 234 4.52 20.89 23.30
CA ARG A 234 4.51 20.22 24.60
C ARG A 234 5.22 18.89 24.49
N PRO A 235 6.16 18.58 25.40
CA PRO A 235 6.82 17.28 25.40
C PRO A 235 5.82 16.13 25.56
N ILE A 236 6.02 15.06 24.80
CA ILE A 236 5.25 13.83 24.89
C ILE A 236 6.17 12.65 25.14
N GLN A 237 5.67 11.65 25.86
CA GLN A 237 6.39 10.40 26.08
C GLN A 237 5.94 9.34 25.08
N LYS A 238 6.89 8.65 24.46
CA LYS A 238 6.62 7.52 23.55
C LYS A 238 7.38 6.30 23.98
N GLN A 239 6.75 5.15 23.82
CA GLN A 239 7.39 3.85 24.02
C GLN A 239 7.68 3.21 22.66
N ALA A 240 8.87 2.61 22.53
CA ALA A 240 9.20 1.85 21.36
C ALA A 240 8.36 0.56 21.31
N GLN A 241 7.84 0.25 20.13
CA GLN A 241 7.11 -0.99 19.86
C GLN A 241 8.05 -1.96 19.16
N ASN A 242 8.05 -3.22 19.58
CA ASN A 242 8.86 -4.26 18.95
C ASN A 242 8.08 -4.90 17.78
N ILE A 243 8.68 -4.89 16.60
CA ILE A 243 8.13 -5.51 15.40
C ILE A 243 8.74 -6.91 15.25
N THR A 244 7.89 -7.92 15.29
CA THR A 244 8.29 -9.33 15.29
C THR A 244 8.65 -9.89 13.92
N TRP A 245 8.55 -9.09 12.84
CA TRP A 245 8.89 -9.54 11.49
C TRP A 245 10.35 -9.99 11.39
N ASN A 246 10.56 -11.08 10.64
CA ASN A 246 11.92 -11.54 10.36
C ASN A 246 12.57 -10.66 9.29
N ALA A 247 13.76 -10.16 9.56
CA ALA A 247 14.53 -9.35 8.58
C ALA A 247 14.81 -10.13 7.27
N GLY A 248 15.00 -11.46 7.35
CA GLY A 248 15.16 -12.31 6.17
C GLY A 248 13.94 -12.36 5.26
N ALA A 249 12.73 -12.09 5.78
CA ALA A 249 11.53 -12.02 4.96
C ALA A 249 11.56 -10.83 3.95
N ALA A 250 12.42 -9.84 4.17
CA ALA A 250 12.66 -8.72 3.26
C ALA A 250 13.78 -9.00 2.22
N GLU A 251 14.20 -10.27 2.05
CA GLU A 251 15.18 -10.70 1.04
C GLU A 251 14.47 -11.48 -0.08
N LYS A 252 15.08 -11.50 -1.28
CA LYS A 252 14.49 -12.19 -2.45
C LYS A 252 14.53 -13.72 -2.37
N GLU A 253 15.32 -14.31 -1.45
CA GLU A 253 15.45 -15.77 -1.21
C GLU A 253 15.65 -16.61 -2.48
N GLY A 254 16.39 -16.06 -3.45
CA GLY A 254 16.70 -16.74 -4.71
C GLY A 254 15.70 -16.50 -5.85
N PHE A 255 14.61 -15.78 -5.61
CA PHE A 255 13.71 -15.33 -6.67
C PHE A 255 14.31 -14.15 -7.46
N GLU A 256 13.92 -14.03 -8.72
CA GLU A 256 14.39 -12.96 -9.60
C GLU A 256 13.94 -11.59 -9.11
N ASP A 257 12.67 -11.48 -8.60
CA ASP A 257 12.10 -10.28 -8.03
C ASP A 257 11.17 -10.57 -6.84
N PHE A 258 10.78 -9.50 -6.13
CA PHE A 258 9.93 -9.63 -4.93
C PHE A 258 8.51 -10.10 -5.25
N MET A 259 7.92 -9.65 -6.35
CA MET A 259 6.56 -10.04 -6.69
C MET A 259 6.46 -11.55 -6.92
N LEU A 260 7.41 -12.13 -7.66
CA LEU A 260 7.44 -13.57 -7.89
C LEU A 260 7.60 -14.36 -6.58
N LYS A 261 8.49 -13.90 -5.68
CA LYS A 261 8.62 -14.47 -4.32
C LYS A 261 7.27 -14.42 -3.57
N GLU A 262 6.64 -13.26 -3.55
CA GLU A 262 5.40 -13.02 -2.81
C GLU A 262 4.21 -13.81 -3.37
N ILE A 263 4.17 -14.06 -4.68
CA ILE A 263 3.22 -14.99 -5.29
C ILE A 263 3.44 -16.41 -4.74
N HIS A 264 4.69 -16.85 -4.59
CA HIS A 264 5.00 -18.18 -4.04
C HIS A 264 4.78 -18.27 -2.52
N GLU A 265 4.80 -17.16 -1.81
CA GLU A 265 4.53 -17.10 -0.37
C GLU A 265 3.04 -17.16 -0.01
N GLN A 266 2.12 -17.11 -0.98
CA GLN A 266 0.68 -17.06 -0.71
C GLN A 266 0.16 -18.25 0.11
N SER A 267 0.65 -19.48 -0.14
CA SER A 267 0.30 -20.65 0.67
C SER A 267 0.63 -20.43 2.16
N LYS A 268 1.82 -19.91 2.45
CA LYS A 268 2.25 -19.59 3.82
C LYS A 268 1.42 -18.46 4.42
N SER A 269 1.24 -17.37 3.67
CA SER A 269 0.47 -16.20 4.12
C SER A 269 -0.96 -16.58 4.48
N ILE A 270 -1.60 -17.45 3.72
CA ILE A 270 -2.96 -17.93 4.01
C ILE A 270 -2.99 -18.83 5.24
N ARG A 271 -2.01 -19.73 5.43
CA ARG A 271 -1.90 -20.50 6.69
C ARG A 271 -1.81 -19.59 7.91
N GLU A 272 -1.01 -18.54 7.84
CA GLU A 272 -0.84 -17.59 8.94
C GLU A 272 -2.11 -16.73 9.15
N THR A 273 -2.81 -16.34 8.07
CA THR A 273 -4.09 -15.63 8.16
C THR A 273 -5.18 -16.50 8.79
N ILE A 274 -5.27 -17.77 8.42
CA ILE A 274 -6.19 -18.74 9.02
C ILE A 274 -5.83 -18.92 10.50
N GLY A 275 -4.57 -19.27 10.81
CA GLY A 275 -4.04 -19.45 12.16
C GLY A 275 -4.96 -20.26 13.05
N SER A 276 -5.30 -19.70 14.22
CA SER A 276 -6.27 -20.28 15.15
C SER A 276 -7.72 -19.85 14.93
N ARG A 277 -7.98 -19.02 13.91
CA ARG A 277 -9.29 -18.42 13.66
C ARG A 277 -10.31 -19.41 13.10
N ILE A 278 -9.84 -20.36 12.29
CA ILE A 278 -10.64 -21.44 11.71
C ILE A 278 -10.02 -22.77 12.07
N GLN A 279 -10.83 -23.68 12.62
CA GLN A 279 -10.46 -25.07 12.94
C GLN A 279 -11.58 -25.99 12.51
N GLU A 280 -11.26 -27.27 12.24
CA GLU A 280 -12.28 -28.29 12.00
C GLU A 280 -13.20 -28.41 13.22
N ASN A 281 -14.50 -28.48 12.95
CA ASN A 281 -15.54 -28.74 13.96
C ASN A 281 -15.62 -27.76 15.15
N SER A 282 -15.06 -26.55 15.03
CA SER A 282 -15.22 -25.50 16.04
C SER A 282 -15.72 -24.20 15.40
N LEU A 283 -16.36 -23.34 16.21
CA LEU A 283 -16.75 -22.00 15.76
C LEU A 283 -15.51 -21.18 15.43
N SER A 284 -15.68 -20.19 14.56
CA SER A 284 -14.60 -19.24 14.23
C SER A 284 -14.22 -18.41 15.47
N SER A 285 -12.93 -18.10 15.60
CA SER A 285 -12.42 -17.31 16.71
C SER A 285 -11.85 -15.97 16.21
N LEU A 286 -12.54 -14.88 16.52
CA LEU A 286 -12.08 -13.51 16.29
C LEU A 286 -12.17 -12.72 17.60
N PRO A 287 -11.24 -12.97 18.56
CA PRO A 287 -11.31 -12.38 19.90
C PRO A 287 -11.23 -10.83 19.88
N ASP A 288 -10.63 -10.26 18.83
CA ASP A 288 -10.50 -8.80 18.65
C ASP A 288 -11.73 -8.18 17.99
N LEU A 289 -12.79 -8.96 17.73
CA LEU A 289 -14.01 -8.50 17.08
C LEU A 289 -15.24 -8.79 17.97
N GLU A 290 -15.57 -7.86 18.84
CA GLU A 290 -16.74 -7.96 19.71
C GLU A 290 -18.02 -7.58 18.95
N MET A 291 -18.70 -8.59 18.40
CA MET A 291 -20.00 -8.44 17.73
C MET A 291 -21.06 -9.22 18.47
N THR A 292 -22.17 -8.57 18.79
CA THR A 292 -23.34 -9.26 19.35
C THR A 292 -24.37 -9.56 18.28
N LYS A 293 -25.22 -10.56 18.54
CA LYS A 293 -26.32 -10.91 17.64
C LYS A 293 -27.28 -9.73 17.45
N GLU A 294 -27.63 -9.04 18.53
CA GLU A 294 -28.53 -7.89 18.53
C GLU A 294 -27.97 -6.75 17.67
N TYR A 295 -26.65 -6.52 17.72
CA TYR A 295 -26.03 -5.51 16.87
C TYR A 295 -26.09 -5.93 15.40
N LEU A 296 -25.68 -7.17 15.06
CA LEU A 296 -25.70 -7.64 13.67
C LEU A 296 -27.12 -7.66 13.07
N GLU A 297 -28.14 -8.02 13.86
CA GLU A 297 -29.56 -7.95 13.45
C GLU A 297 -30.01 -6.50 13.22
N SER A 298 -29.40 -5.53 13.88
CA SER A 298 -29.71 -4.10 13.70
C SER A 298 -29.03 -3.48 12.48
N VAL A 299 -27.96 -4.11 11.97
CA VAL A 299 -27.20 -3.61 10.81
C VAL A 299 -28.05 -3.69 9.55
N ASN A 300 -28.31 -2.56 8.96
CA ASN A 300 -29.11 -2.48 7.73
C ASN A 300 -28.25 -2.45 6.46
N LYS A 301 -26.96 -2.12 6.55
CA LYS A 301 -26.04 -2.03 5.44
C LYS A 301 -24.58 -2.14 5.92
N ILE A 302 -23.76 -2.79 5.11
CA ILE A 302 -22.31 -2.80 5.29
C ILE A 302 -21.67 -2.04 4.14
N PHE A 303 -20.70 -1.18 4.44
CA PHE A 303 -19.77 -0.62 3.46
C PHE A 303 -18.41 -1.29 3.57
N ILE A 304 -17.82 -1.62 2.43
CA ILE A 304 -16.40 -2.00 2.32
C ILE A 304 -15.69 -0.88 1.57
N ILE A 305 -14.76 -0.22 2.22
CA ILE A 305 -14.09 0.97 1.71
C ILE A 305 -12.59 0.70 1.60
N ALA A 306 -12.02 0.89 0.42
CA ALA A 306 -10.62 0.63 0.16
C ALA A 306 -10.12 1.36 -1.11
N CYS A 307 -8.83 1.17 -1.45
CA CYS A 307 -8.22 1.65 -2.68
C CYS A 307 -7.58 0.48 -3.45
N GLY A 308 -7.63 0.52 -4.79
CA GLY A 308 -6.90 -0.40 -5.67
C GLY A 308 -7.19 -1.88 -5.39
N THR A 309 -6.13 -2.67 -5.29
CA THR A 309 -6.18 -4.12 -5.00
C THR A 309 -7.04 -4.47 -3.79
N ALA A 310 -6.96 -3.68 -2.70
CA ALA A 310 -7.77 -3.89 -1.50
C ALA A 310 -9.28 -3.67 -1.77
N MET A 311 -9.64 -2.77 -2.69
CA MET A 311 -11.03 -2.60 -3.12
C MET A 311 -11.50 -3.81 -3.93
N HIS A 312 -10.64 -4.39 -4.77
CA HIS A 312 -10.97 -5.63 -5.49
C HIS A 312 -11.18 -6.81 -4.54
N ALA A 313 -10.40 -6.93 -3.45
CA ALA A 313 -10.69 -7.87 -2.36
C ALA A 313 -12.06 -7.57 -1.71
N GLY A 314 -12.42 -6.31 -1.59
CA GLY A 314 -13.72 -5.86 -1.10
C GLY A 314 -14.90 -6.36 -1.96
N TYR A 315 -14.78 -6.41 -3.29
CA TYR A 315 -15.83 -6.98 -4.15
C TYR A 315 -16.05 -8.49 -3.90
N VAL A 316 -14.98 -9.24 -3.62
CA VAL A 316 -15.13 -10.64 -3.18
C VAL A 316 -15.78 -10.70 -1.79
N GLY A 317 -15.33 -9.84 -0.85
CA GLY A 317 -15.91 -9.70 0.48
C GLY A 317 -17.40 -9.37 0.47
N LYS A 318 -17.85 -8.53 -0.47
CA LYS A 318 -19.28 -8.27 -0.70
C LYS A 318 -20.04 -9.57 -0.96
N THR A 319 -19.58 -10.36 -1.93
CA THR A 319 -20.24 -11.62 -2.28
C THR A 319 -20.28 -12.61 -1.10
N LEU A 320 -19.19 -12.70 -0.33
CA LEU A 320 -19.10 -13.52 0.88
C LEU A 320 -20.12 -13.10 1.93
N ILE A 321 -20.15 -11.83 2.30
CA ILE A 321 -21.01 -11.32 3.37
C ILE A 321 -22.49 -11.40 2.95
N GLU A 322 -22.84 -10.98 1.73
CA GLU A 322 -24.20 -11.06 1.23
C GLU A 322 -24.70 -12.52 1.20
N SER A 323 -23.86 -13.47 0.76
CA SER A 323 -24.23 -14.89 0.68
C SER A 323 -24.40 -15.58 2.04
N LEU A 324 -23.60 -15.19 3.04
CA LEU A 324 -23.59 -15.84 4.36
C LEU A 324 -24.44 -15.13 5.40
N CYS A 325 -24.45 -13.79 5.38
CA CYS A 325 -25.09 -12.98 6.42
C CYS A 325 -26.43 -12.39 5.99
N ASN A 326 -26.78 -12.40 4.69
CA ASN A 326 -27.97 -11.77 4.12
C ASN A 326 -28.06 -10.24 4.44
N ILE A 327 -26.93 -9.57 4.61
CA ILE A 327 -26.84 -8.13 4.85
C ILE A 327 -26.33 -7.46 3.57
N PRO A 328 -27.01 -6.41 3.04
CA PRO A 328 -26.57 -5.70 1.84
C PRO A 328 -25.19 -5.07 2.02
N VAL A 329 -24.33 -5.21 1.01
CA VAL A 329 -22.97 -4.66 1.02
C VAL A 329 -22.73 -3.75 -0.17
N GLU A 330 -22.14 -2.60 0.09
CA GLU A 330 -21.66 -1.67 -0.94
C GLU A 330 -20.13 -1.52 -0.85
N VAL A 331 -19.46 -1.61 -2.00
CA VAL A 331 -18.00 -1.46 -2.09
C VAL A 331 -17.70 -0.14 -2.76
N GLU A 332 -16.85 0.68 -2.12
CA GLU A 332 -16.50 2.00 -2.65
C GLU A 332 -15.01 2.30 -2.58
N ALA A 333 -14.55 3.08 -3.56
CA ALA A 333 -13.24 3.70 -3.50
C ALA A 333 -13.20 4.73 -2.35
N ALA A 334 -12.18 4.64 -1.50
CA ALA A 334 -12.05 5.53 -0.35
C ALA A 334 -11.93 7.02 -0.76
N SER A 335 -11.30 7.31 -1.90
CA SER A 335 -11.21 8.65 -2.50
C SER A 335 -12.59 9.27 -2.77
N GLU A 336 -13.54 8.46 -3.26
CA GLU A 336 -14.89 8.94 -3.58
C GLU A 336 -15.79 8.98 -2.34
N PHE A 337 -15.71 7.94 -1.50
CA PHE A 337 -16.50 7.83 -0.28
C PHE A 337 -16.37 9.06 0.62
N ARG A 338 -15.17 9.58 0.80
CA ARG A 338 -14.91 10.73 1.68
C ARG A 338 -15.56 12.04 1.22
N TYR A 339 -15.85 12.19 -0.08
CA TYR A 339 -16.38 13.47 -0.64
C TYR A 339 -17.85 13.43 -1.03
N ARG A 340 -18.42 12.26 -1.31
CA ARG A 340 -19.83 12.16 -1.73
C ARG A 340 -20.85 12.29 -0.61
N ASN A 341 -20.44 12.54 0.64
CA ASN A 341 -21.30 12.60 1.82
C ASN A 341 -22.15 11.33 2.00
N PRO A 342 -21.54 10.17 2.31
CA PRO A 342 -22.24 8.89 2.36
C PRO A 342 -23.38 8.89 3.41
N ILE A 343 -24.47 8.17 3.10
CA ILE A 343 -25.61 7.98 4.00
C ILE A 343 -25.27 6.82 4.93
N ILE A 344 -24.80 7.14 6.12
CA ILE A 344 -24.37 6.23 7.18
C ILE A 344 -24.86 6.72 8.55
N ASN A 345 -25.06 5.79 9.46
CA ASN A 345 -25.52 6.01 10.82
C ASN A 345 -25.05 4.88 11.75
N ASP A 346 -25.55 4.81 12.98
CA ASP A 346 -25.24 3.81 14.00
C ASP A 346 -25.65 2.36 13.64
N LYS A 347 -26.53 2.18 12.62
CA LYS A 347 -26.91 0.88 12.05
C LYS A 347 -26.09 0.50 10.80
N THR A 348 -25.04 1.24 10.54
CA THR A 348 -24.12 0.98 9.42
C THR A 348 -22.81 0.41 9.96
N LEU A 349 -22.36 -0.71 9.40
CA LEU A 349 -21.04 -1.26 9.66
C LEU A 349 -20.12 -0.89 8.49
N CYS A 350 -18.94 -0.36 8.78
CA CYS A 350 -17.95 0.00 7.76
C CYS A 350 -16.68 -0.81 7.94
N LEU A 351 -16.30 -1.57 6.90
CA LEU A 351 -15.03 -2.28 6.82
C LEU A 351 -14.05 -1.47 5.97
N PHE A 352 -12.86 -1.22 6.50
CA PHE A 352 -11.79 -0.50 5.83
C PHE A 352 -10.62 -1.44 5.57
N ILE A 353 -10.24 -1.62 4.31
CA ILE A 353 -9.17 -2.55 3.94
C ILE A 353 -7.96 -1.76 3.45
N SER A 354 -6.81 -1.99 4.08
CA SER A 354 -5.54 -1.39 3.67
C SER A 354 -4.37 -2.29 4.07
N GLN A 355 -3.58 -2.74 3.10
CA GLN A 355 -2.40 -3.58 3.34
C GLN A 355 -1.43 -2.89 4.30
N SER A 356 -1.02 -1.66 4.01
CA SER A 356 -0.09 -0.88 4.84
C SER A 356 -0.76 -0.27 6.07
N GLY A 357 -2.08 -0.05 6.02
CA GLY A 357 -2.81 0.71 7.01
C GLY A 357 -2.47 2.20 7.06
N GLU A 358 -1.79 2.71 6.02
CA GLU A 358 -1.33 4.11 5.91
C GLU A 358 -1.90 4.82 4.66
N THR A 359 -2.90 4.24 4.01
CA THR A 359 -3.53 4.86 2.83
C THR A 359 -4.37 6.05 3.25
N ALA A 360 -3.95 7.26 2.87
CA ALA A 360 -4.52 8.53 3.34
C ALA A 360 -6.05 8.62 3.12
N ASP A 361 -6.53 8.27 1.91
CA ASP A 361 -7.97 8.29 1.62
C ASP A 361 -8.75 7.29 2.47
N THR A 362 -8.21 6.10 2.71
CA THR A 362 -8.86 5.07 3.53
C THR A 362 -8.95 5.50 5.00
N ILE A 363 -7.89 6.13 5.55
CA ILE A 363 -7.89 6.68 6.91
C ILE A 363 -8.89 7.83 7.03
N ALA A 364 -8.91 8.74 6.06
CA ALA A 364 -9.84 9.87 6.06
C ALA A 364 -11.31 9.41 5.94
N ALA A 365 -11.58 8.40 5.12
CA ALA A 365 -12.90 7.78 5.00
C ALA A 365 -13.34 7.10 6.31
N LEU A 366 -12.41 6.44 7.01
CA LEU A 366 -12.66 5.83 8.32
C LEU A 366 -13.04 6.91 9.36
N LYS A 367 -12.24 7.97 9.47
CA LYS A 367 -12.52 9.10 10.39
C LYS A 367 -13.91 9.72 10.09
N LEU A 368 -14.25 9.88 8.81
CA LEU A 368 -15.57 10.37 8.40
C LEU A 368 -16.69 9.41 8.86
N ALA A 369 -16.55 8.10 8.62
CA ALA A 369 -17.56 7.11 9.01
C ALA A 369 -17.80 7.12 10.52
N ARG A 370 -16.74 7.14 11.33
CA ARG A 370 -16.83 7.25 12.80
C ARG A 370 -17.51 8.54 13.24
N SER A 371 -17.20 9.67 12.62
CA SER A 371 -17.80 10.96 12.97
C SER A 371 -19.32 10.99 12.72
N LYS A 372 -19.81 10.10 11.83
CA LYS A 372 -21.23 9.93 11.53
C LYS A 372 -21.90 8.81 12.35
N GLY A 373 -21.17 8.18 13.28
CA GLY A 373 -21.69 7.16 14.20
C GLY A 373 -21.65 5.73 13.70
N ALA A 374 -21.05 5.45 12.52
CA ALA A 374 -20.88 4.07 12.06
C ALA A 374 -19.84 3.34 12.90
N ARG A 375 -20.07 2.04 13.15
CA ARG A 375 -19.06 1.15 13.71
C ARG A 375 -18.05 0.75 12.64
N THR A 376 -16.77 0.70 12.98
CA THR A 376 -15.68 0.53 12.03
C THR A 376 -14.80 -0.68 12.34
N ILE A 377 -14.48 -1.45 11.30
CA ILE A 377 -13.51 -2.54 11.34
C ILE A 377 -12.39 -2.22 10.37
N ALA A 378 -11.13 -2.24 10.81
CA ALA A 378 -9.97 -2.18 9.94
C ALA A 378 -9.45 -3.60 9.64
N VAL A 379 -9.19 -3.88 8.38
CA VAL A 379 -8.44 -5.06 7.91
C VAL A 379 -7.09 -4.58 7.42
N SER A 380 -6.02 -4.91 8.13
CA SER A 380 -4.66 -4.44 7.83
C SER A 380 -3.63 -5.56 7.96
N ASN A 381 -2.46 -5.38 7.33
CA ASN A 381 -1.34 -6.30 7.51
C ASN A 381 -0.30 -5.76 8.50
N VAL A 382 -0.21 -4.43 8.66
CA VAL A 382 0.80 -3.78 9.50
C VAL A 382 0.24 -3.50 10.89
N ILE A 383 0.83 -4.13 11.89
CA ILE A 383 0.47 -3.94 13.30
C ILE A 383 0.84 -2.51 13.72
N GLY A 384 -0.09 -1.85 14.43
CA GLY A 384 0.11 -0.49 14.91
C GLY A 384 0.04 0.61 13.84
N SER A 385 -0.39 0.28 12.63
CA SER A 385 -0.62 1.26 11.55
C SER A 385 -1.66 2.31 11.93
N SER A 386 -1.70 3.42 11.18
CA SER A 386 -2.63 4.53 11.46
C SER A 386 -4.08 4.09 11.43
N ILE A 387 -4.47 3.27 10.45
CA ILE A 387 -5.85 2.77 10.36
C ILE A 387 -6.23 1.91 11.56
N SER A 388 -5.29 1.09 12.08
CA SER A 388 -5.53 0.20 13.22
C SER A 388 -5.70 0.94 14.55
N ARG A 389 -5.14 2.15 14.67
CA ARG A 389 -5.32 3.01 15.84
C ARG A 389 -6.61 3.84 15.81
N GLU A 390 -7.17 4.02 14.62
CA GLU A 390 -8.36 4.84 14.41
C GLU A 390 -9.66 4.03 14.39
N ALA A 391 -9.62 2.75 14.01
CA ALA A 391 -10.80 1.89 13.94
C ALA A 391 -11.30 1.45 15.33
N ASP A 392 -12.59 1.11 15.44
CA ASP A 392 -13.14 0.53 16.66
C ASP A 392 -12.62 -0.90 16.87
N TYR A 393 -12.45 -1.67 15.78
CA TYR A 393 -11.86 -3.02 15.77
C TYR A 393 -10.82 -3.15 14.69
N THR A 394 -9.78 -3.93 14.92
CA THR A 394 -8.74 -4.20 13.92
C THR A 394 -8.45 -5.68 13.81
N LEU A 395 -8.47 -6.19 12.59
CA LEU A 395 -8.11 -7.56 12.27
C LEU A 395 -6.90 -7.56 11.34
N TYR A 396 -5.85 -8.28 11.73
CA TYR A 396 -4.61 -8.36 10.96
C TYR A 396 -4.57 -9.60 10.07
N THR A 397 -4.11 -9.45 8.83
CA THR A 397 -3.98 -10.55 7.87
C THR A 397 -2.81 -11.48 8.18
N HIS A 398 -1.77 -10.99 8.87
CA HIS A 398 -0.54 -11.74 9.15
C HIS A 398 0.15 -12.29 7.89
N ALA A 399 0.01 -11.61 6.73
CA ALA A 399 0.62 -12.04 5.48
C ALA A 399 2.15 -11.87 5.42
N GLY A 400 2.75 -11.34 6.49
CA GLY A 400 4.16 -10.96 6.50
C GLY A 400 4.43 -9.68 5.69
N PRO A 401 5.69 -9.21 5.60
CA PRO A 401 6.03 -8.01 4.83
C PRO A 401 5.79 -8.26 3.33
N GLU A 402 5.11 -7.31 2.67
CA GLU A 402 4.91 -7.27 1.22
C GLU A 402 5.68 -6.06 0.68
N ILE A 403 6.66 -6.31 -0.20
CA ILE A 403 7.65 -5.35 -0.67
C ILE A 403 7.44 -5.00 -2.14
N ALA A 404 6.88 -5.92 -2.92
CA ALA A 404 6.56 -5.65 -4.31
C ALA A 404 5.60 -4.46 -4.45
N VAL A 405 5.76 -3.68 -5.53
CA VAL A 405 4.85 -2.56 -5.85
C VAL A 405 3.42 -3.05 -5.99
N ALA A 406 3.26 -4.12 -6.76
CA ALA A 406 1.98 -4.75 -7.00
C ALA A 406 1.68 -5.75 -5.87
N SER A 407 0.62 -5.50 -5.12
CA SER A 407 0.17 -6.38 -4.04
C SER A 407 -0.31 -7.72 -4.58
N THR A 408 0.12 -8.81 -3.95
CA THR A 408 -0.22 -10.19 -4.35
C THR A 408 -0.70 -11.02 -3.16
N LYS A 409 0.19 -11.39 -2.24
CA LYS A 409 -0.15 -12.21 -1.06
C LYS A 409 -1.07 -11.49 -0.08
N ALA A 410 -0.97 -10.16 0.03
CA ALA A 410 -1.87 -9.41 0.88
C ALA A 410 -3.31 -9.43 0.34
N TYR A 411 -3.51 -9.39 -0.98
CA TYR A 411 -4.83 -9.51 -1.60
C TYR A 411 -5.51 -10.82 -1.22
N THR A 412 -4.84 -11.95 -1.41
CA THR A 412 -5.40 -13.27 -1.10
C THR A 412 -5.64 -13.45 0.40
N ALA A 413 -4.73 -12.93 1.24
CA ALA A 413 -4.91 -12.91 2.70
C ALA A 413 -6.09 -12.03 3.14
N GLN A 414 -6.33 -10.88 2.49
CA GLN A 414 -7.50 -10.03 2.74
C GLN A 414 -8.80 -10.77 2.41
N ILE A 415 -8.87 -11.49 1.30
CA ILE A 415 -10.06 -12.28 0.93
C ILE A 415 -10.32 -13.38 1.98
N VAL A 416 -9.29 -14.11 2.39
CA VAL A 416 -9.43 -15.14 3.45
C VAL A 416 -9.95 -14.53 4.75
N LEU A 417 -9.40 -13.39 5.15
CA LEU A 417 -9.85 -12.73 6.38
C LEU A 417 -11.30 -12.22 6.27
N LEU A 418 -11.70 -11.70 5.10
CA LEU A 418 -13.10 -11.32 4.83
C LEU A 418 -14.04 -12.53 4.87
N ALA A 419 -13.59 -13.70 4.36
CA ALA A 419 -14.35 -14.94 4.47
C ALA A 419 -14.52 -15.38 5.93
N ILE A 420 -13.46 -15.25 6.74
CA ILE A 420 -13.51 -15.56 8.19
C ILE A 420 -14.46 -14.60 8.92
N ILE A 421 -14.46 -13.31 8.61
CA ILE A 421 -15.39 -12.31 9.14
C ILE A 421 -16.84 -12.69 8.78
N ALA A 422 -17.10 -13.03 7.51
CA ALA A 422 -18.43 -13.43 7.06
C ALA A 422 -18.92 -14.71 7.74
N ILE A 423 -18.06 -15.72 7.89
CA ILE A 423 -18.35 -16.95 8.67
C ILE A 423 -18.72 -16.59 10.11
N HIS A 424 -17.88 -15.80 10.78
CA HIS A 424 -18.07 -15.39 12.16
C HIS A 424 -19.40 -14.66 12.38
N CYS A 425 -19.73 -13.71 11.52
CA CYS A 425 -21.00 -13.00 11.57
C CYS A 425 -22.21 -13.93 11.32
N ALA A 426 -22.11 -14.87 10.38
CA ALA A 426 -23.17 -15.84 10.10
C ALA A 426 -23.38 -16.82 11.25
N GLU A 427 -22.33 -17.23 11.95
CA GLU A 427 -22.38 -18.06 13.15
C GLU A 427 -23.08 -17.33 14.31
N ILE A 428 -22.75 -16.06 14.55
CA ILE A 428 -23.43 -15.23 15.57
C ILE A 428 -24.92 -15.06 15.25
N LEU A 429 -25.25 -14.81 13.97
CA LEU A 429 -26.64 -14.70 13.50
C LEU A 429 -27.39 -16.03 13.56
N GLY A 430 -26.69 -17.16 13.52
CA GLY A 430 -27.28 -18.50 13.52
C GLY A 430 -27.90 -18.90 12.17
N ILE A 431 -27.43 -18.32 11.05
CA ILE A 431 -27.97 -18.52 9.70
C ILE A 431 -26.97 -19.21 8.77
N ASN A 432 -27.47 -19.82 7.69
CA ASN A 432 -26.66 -20.42 6.60
C ASN A 432 -25.58 -21.43 7.09
N GLN A 433 -25.83 -22.18 8.15
CA GLN A 433 -24.83 -23.00 8.83
C GLN A 433 -24.19 -24.09 7.93
N GLU A 434 -24.96 -24.67 6.97
CA GLU A 434 -24.43 -25.63 5.99
C GLU A 434 -23.38 -24.96 5.10
N LYS A 435 -23.69 -23.80 4.51
CA LYS A 435 -22.75 -23.03 3.69
C LYS A 435 -21.51 -22.60 4.47
N VAL A 436 -21.70 -22.22 5.72
CA VAL A 436 -20.62 -21.84 6.65
C VAL A 436 -19.67 -23.03 6.86
N GLN A 437 -20.21 -24.23 7.10
CA GLN A 437 -19.40 -25.42 7.32
C GLN A 437 -18.65 -25.86 6.05
N GLU A 438 -19.31 -25.83 4.88
CA GLU A 438 -18.66 -26.11 3.59
C GLU A 438 -17.51 -25.15 3.36
N LEU A 439 -17.76 -23.84 3.47
CA LEU A 439 -16.75 -22.80 3.23
C LEU A 439 -15.57 -22.94 4.20
N ARG A 440 -15.82 -23.24 5.46
CA ARG A 440 -14.79 -23.49 6.47
C ARG A 440 -13.85 -24.63 6.06
N ASN A 441 -14.41 -25.75 5.61
CA ASN A 441 -13.63 -26.90 5.17
C ASN A 441 -12.77 -26.54 3.95
N ASP A 442 -13.33 -25.82 2.99
CA ASP A 442 -12.63 -25.41 1.77
C ASP A 442 -11.52 -24.39 2.06
N ILE A 443 -11.71 -23.46 3.00
CA ILE A 443 -10.65 -22.53 3.45
C ILE A 443 -9.43 -23.27 3.97
N LEU A 444 -9.61 -24.36 4.73
CA LEU A 444 -8.51 -25.15 5.26
C LEU A 444 -7.69 -25.86 4.17
N LEU A 445 -8.28 -26.11 3.01
CA LEU A 445 -7.61 -26.74 1.85
C LEU A 445 -6.81 -25.74 0.99
N LEU A 446 -7.12 -24.43 1.06
CA LEU A 446 -6.51 -23.41 0.21
C LEU A 446 -4.97 -23.44 0.17
N PRO A 447 -4.24 -23.61 1.29
CA PRO A 447 -2.78 -23.62 1.23
C PRO A 447 -2.21 -24.70 0.31
N SER A 448 -2.77 -25.92 0.35
CA SER A 448 -2.34 -27.03 -0.53
C SER A 448 -2.77 -26.83 -1.98
N GLN A 449 -3.94 -26.26 -2.22
CA GLN A 449 -4.44 -25.94 -3.55
C GLN A 449 -3.60 -24.84 -4.23
N ILE A 450 -3.15 -23.83 -3.47
CA ILE A 450 -2.22 -22.80 -3.98
C ILE A 450 -0.90 -23.44 -4.41
N GLU A 451 -0.34 -24.33 -3.59
CA GLU A 451 0.88 -25.06 -3.94
C GLU A 451 0.72 -25.89 -5.22
N GLU A 452 -0.48 -26.41 -5.48
CA GLU A 452 -0.81 -27.13 -6.71
C GLU A 452 -0.84 -26.19 -7.92
N VAL A 453 -1.49 -25.03 -7.82
CA VAL A 453 -1.52 -24.02 -8.89
C VAL A 453 -0.10 -23.57 -9.25
N LEU A 454 0.76 -23.36 -8.27
CA LEU A 454 2.14 -22.89 -8.47
C LEU A 454 3.08 -23.94 -9.10
N LYS A 455 2.71 -25.22 -9.16
CA LYS A 455 3.52 -26.26 -9.83
C LYS A 455 3.48 -26.20 -11.35
N ASN A 456 2.38 -25.70 -11.94
CA ASN A 456 2.11 -25.77 -13.38
C ASN A 456 2.11 -24.37 -14.03
N THR A 457 3.27 -23.72 -14.08
CA THR A 457 3.41 -22.34 -14.58
C THR A 457 3.92 -22.23 -16.02
N ASN A 458 4.31 -23.36 -16.65
CA ASN A 458 4.93 -23.36 -17.99
C ASN A 458 4.03 -22.78 -19.08
N ASP A 459 2.73 -23.13 -19.07
CA ASP A 459 1.79 -22.64 -20.07
C ASP A 459 1.54 -21.14 -19.91
N ILE A 460 1.53 -20.64 -18.67
CA ILE A 460 1.42 -19.21 -18.38
C ILE A 460 2.65 -18.49 -18.94
N LYS A 461 3.85 -18.98 -18.65
CA LYS A 461 5.11 -18.42 -19.17
C LYS A 461 5.16 -18.46 -20.70
N ALA A 462 4.75 -19.57 -21.32
CA ALA A 462 4.70 -19.67 -22.77
C ALA A 462 3.69 -18.71 -23.39
N PHE A 463 2.57 -18.46 -22.72
CA PHE A 463 1.60 -17.45 -23.15
C PHE A 463 2.15 -16.04 -23.00
N ALA A 464 2.72 -15.69 -21.86
CA ALA A 464 3.35 -14.39 -21.61
C ALA A 464 4.40 -14.05 -22.68
N GLN A 465 5.25 -15.03 -23.07
CA GLN A 465 6.25 -14.86 -24.13
C GLN A 465 5.66 -14.56 -25.52
N ARG A 466 4.40 -14.92 -25.77
CA ARG A 466 3.72 -14.61 -27.04
C ARG A 466 3.11 -13.22 -27.06
N VAL A 467 2.68 -12.72 -25.89
CA VAL A 467 1.84 -11.51 -25.79
C VAL A 467 2.54 -10.31 -25.15
N TYR A 468 3.78 -10.41 -24.70
CA TYR A 468 4.49 -9.34 -23.96
C TYR A 468 4.72 -8.04 -24.75
N LYS A 469 4.47 -8.05 -26.08
CA LYS A 469 4.56 -6.86 -26.96
C LYS A 469 3.21 -6.27 -27.33
N GLU A 470 2.13 -6.86 -26.87
CA GLU A 470 0.80 -6.32 -27.13
C GLU A 470 0.62 -5.00 -26.37
N GLU A 471 -0.09 -4.06 -26.95
CA GLU A 471 -0.35 -2.75 -26.37
C GLU A 471 -1.62 -2.73 -25.52
N ASP A 472 -2.60 -3.57 -25.90
CA ASP A 472 -3.92 -3.64 -25.26
C ASP A 472 -4.35 -5.09 -24.99
N MET A 473 -4.93 -5.32 -23.80
CA MET A 473 -5.53 -6.59 -23.40
C MET A 473 -6.85 -6.40 -22.67
N PHE A 474 -7.76 -7.35 -22.80
CA PHE A 474 -9.05 -7.30 -22.13
C PHE A 474 -9.20 -8.45 -21.13
N PHE A 475 -9.79 -8.12 -19.98
CA PHE A 475 -10.12 -9.10 -18.95
C PHE A 475 -11.64 -9.20 -18.83
N ILE A 476 -12.17 -10.43 -18.75
CA ILE A 476 -13.60 -10.63 -18.59
C ILE A 476 -13.92 -11.69 -17.53
N GLY A 477 -15.02 -11.48 -16.82
CA GLY A 477 -15.53 -12.42 -15.83
C GLY A 477 -17.02 -12.19 -15.56
N ARG A 478 -17.66 -13.13 -14.87
CA ARG A 478 -19.02 -12.99 -14.37
C ARG A 478 -19.11 -13.25 -12.89
N GLY A 479 -20.04 -12.53 -12.20
CA GLY A 479 -20.20 -12.69 -10.76
C GLY A 479 -18.88 -12.39 -10.04
N VAL A 480 -18.44 -13.29 -9.17
CA VAL A 480 -17.19 -13.14 -8.41
C VAL A 480 -15.94 -13.15 -9.31
N ASP A 481 -15.99 -13.84 -10.46
CA ASP A 481 -14.89 -13.87 -11.42
C ASP A 481 -14.60 -12.50 -12.06
N TYR A 482 -15.57 -11.59 -12.09
CA TYR A 482 -15.34 -10.20 -12.53
C TYR A 482 -14.43 -9.45 -11.55
N ALA A 483 -14.56 -9.69 -10.25
CA ALA A 483 -13.65 -9.09 -9.26
C ALA A 483 -12.20 -9.54 -9.47
N VAL A 484 -12.01 -10.81 -9.89
CA VAL A 484 -10.68 -11.34 -10.25
C VAL A 484 -10.16 -10.74 -11.56
N ALA A 485 -11.04 -10.55 -12.54
CA ALA A 485 -10.69 -9.90 -13.80
C ALA A 485 -10.21 -8.46 -13.59
N LEU A 486 -10.86 -7.71 -12.69
CA LEU A 486 -10.42 -6.36 -12.28
C LEU A 486 -9.01 -6.39 -11.67
N GLU A 487 -8.73 -7.33 -10.79
CA GLU A 487 -7.42 -7.46 -10.15
C GLU A 487 -6.35 -7.90 -11.13
N GLY A 488 -6.62 -8.87 -12.01
CA GLY A 488 -5.68 -9.29 -13.05
C GLY A 488 -5.32 -8.15 -14.01
N SER A 489 -6.31 -7.38 -14.45
CA SER A 489 -6.10 -6.18 -15.27
C SER A 489 -5.24 -5.15 -14.54
N LEU A 490 -5.46 -4.91 -13.25
CA LEU A 490 -4.66 -3.99 -12.46
C LEU A 490 -3.21 -4.47 -12.37
N LYS A 491 -2.97 -5.76 -12.08
CA LYS A 491 -1.61 -6.33 -12.00
C LYS A 491 -0.86 -6.17 -13.33
N LEU A 492 -1.51 -6.47 -14.45
CA LEU A 492 -0.89 -6.31 -15.76
C LEU A 492 -0.47 -4.86 -16.02
N LYS A 493 -1.34 -3.88 -15.74
CA LYS A 493 -1.02 -2.45 -15.89
C LYS A 493 0.15 -2.00 -15.01
N GLU A 494 0.21 -2.47 -13.77
CA GLU A 494 1.24 -2.06 -12.82
C GLU A 494 2.64 -2.58 -13.16
N ILE A 495 2.73 -3.78 -13.75
CA ILE A 495 4.00 -4.49 -13.94
C ILE A 495 4.50 -4.42 -15.37
N SER A 496 3.66 -4.74 -16.34
CA SER A 496 4.05 -4.78 -17.76
C SER A 496 3.83 -3.46 -18.49
N TYR A 497 3.05 -2.53 -17.89
CA TYR A 497 2.60 -1.27 -18.51
C TYR A 497 1.73 -1.45 -19.75
N ILE A 498 1.29 -2.67 -20.04
CA ILE A 498 0.32 -2.95 -21.09
C ILE A 498 -1.02 -2.36 -20.66
N HIS A 499 -1.65 -1.58 -21.54
CA HIS A 499 -2.99 -1.09 -21.27
C HIS A 499 -3.97 -2.27 -21.18
N SER A 500 -4.81 -2.28 -20.16
CA SER A 500 -5.82 -3.33 -20.03
C SER A 500 -7.09 -2.82 -19.33
N GLU A 501 -8.22 -3.38 -19.73
CA GLU A 501 -9.52 -3.10 -19.13
C GLU A 501 -10.23 -4.38 -18.74
N ALA A 502 -11.01 -4.31 -17.65
CA ALA A 502 -11.80 -5.44 -17.20
C ALA A 502 -13.29 -5.14 -17.29
N TYR A 503 -14.06 -6.07 -17.83
CA TYR A 503 -15.50 -5.95 -18.02
C TYR A 503 -16.27 -7.15 -17.44
N PRO A 504 -17.46 -6.92 -16.88
CA PRO A 504 -18.42 -8.01 -16.76
C PRO A 504 -18.67 -8.60 -18.16
N SER A 505 -18.43 -9.89 -18.36
CA SER A 505 -18.45 -10.47 -19.72
C SER A 505 -19.76 -10.26 -20.47
N GLY A 506 -20.89 -10.11 -19.75
CA GLY A 506 -22.18 -9.78 -20.34
C GLY A 506 -22.29 -8.34 -20.88
N GLU A 507 -21.43 -7.43 -20.41
CA GLU A 507 -21.44 -6.01 -20.82
C GLU A 507 -20.61 -5.74 -22.09
N LEU A 508 -19.78 -6.70 -22.54
CA LEU A 508 -18.96 -6.52 -23.75
C LEU A 508 -19.79 -6.11 -24.97
N LYS A 509 -20.93 -6.75 -25.20
CA LYS A 509 -21.82 -6.47 -26.34
C LYS A 509 -22.49 -5.08 -26.29
N HIS A 510 -22.40 -4.37 -25.18
CA HIS A 510 -22.99 -3.04 -25.02
C HIS A 510 -22.01 -1.88 -25.36
N GLY A 511 -20.94 -2.19 -26.10
CA GLY A 511 -19.98 -1.21 -26.61
C GLY A 511 -18.55 -1.76 -26.73
N PRO A 512 -17.95 -2.24 -25.60
CA PRO A 512 -16.52 -2.62 -25.58
C PRO A 512 -16.11 -3.68 -26.59
N ILE A 513 -17.02 -4.55 -27.01
CA ILE A 513 -16.77 -5.57 -28.04
C ILE A 513 -16.31 -4.96 -29.38
N ALA A 514 -16.58 -3.66 -29.63
CA ALA A 514 -16.09 -2.97 -30.81
C ALA A 514 -14.56 -2.86 -30.87
N LEU A 515 -13.90 -2.93 -29.69
CA LEU A 515 -12.44 -2.88 -29.54
C LEU A 515 -11.80 -4.26 -29.77
N ILE A 516 -12.59 -5.33 -29.82
CA ILE A 516 -12.09 -6.68 -30.06
C ILE A 516 -11.95 -6.88 -31.58
N GLU A 517 -10.71 -6.84 -32.01
CA GLU A 517 -10.29 -7.09 -33.40
C GLU A 517 -9.47 -8.38 -33.47
N ASN A 518 -9.04 -8.75 -34.68
CA ASN A 518 -8.23 -9.93 -34.89
C ASN A 518 -6.92 -9.85 -34.09
N ASP A 519 -6.55 -10.94 -33.44
CA ASP A 519 -5.36 -11.09 -32.60
C ASP A 519 -5.36 -10.35 -31.25
N VAL A 520 -6.39 -9.57 -30.89
CA VAL A 520 -6.51 -8.95 -29.57
C VAL A 520 -6.59 -10.05 -28.49
N THR A 521 -5.82 -9.90 -27.41
CA THR A 521 -5.82 -10.85 -26.30
C THR A 521 -6.97 -10.58 -25.32
N VAL A 522 -7.78 -11.62 -25.08
CA VAL A 522 -8.87 -11.61 -24.09
C VAL A 522 -8.61 -12.67 -23.02
N ILE A 523 -8.48 -12.24 -21.79
CA ILE A 523 -8.24 -13.07 -20.61
C ILE A 523 -9.57 -13.25 -19.88
N SER A 524 -9.97 -14.52 -19.67
CA SER A 524 -11.26 -14.87 -19.06
C SER A 524 -11.06 -15.66 -17.77
N VAL A 525 -11.81 -15.30 -16.73
CA VAL A 525 -11.92 -16.10 -15.51
C VAL A 525 -13.30 -16.76 -15.49
N LEU A 526 -13.31 -18.09 -15.24
CA LEU A 526 -14.49 -18.91 -15.34
C LEU A 526 -14.45 -20.02 -14.27
N THR A 527 -14.93 -19.69 -13.07
CA THR A 527 -14.91 -20.63 -11.92
C THR A 527 -16.30 -20.94 -11.37
N ASP A 528 -17.30 -20.10 -11.63
CA ASP A 528 -18.67 -20.32 -11.19
C ASP A 528 -19.41 -21.29 -12.14
N ARG A 529 -19.67 -22.51 -11.63
CA ARG A 529 -20.37 -23.55 -12.38
C ARG A 529 -21.75 -23.11 -12.89
N LEU A 530 -22.46 -22.28 -12.12
CA LEU A 530 -23.82 -21.83 -12.50
C LEU A 530 -23.78 -20.82 -13.65
N LEU A 531 -22.65 -20.15 -13.84
CA LEU A 531 -22.45 -19.12 -14.86
C LEU A 531 -21.63 -19.62 -16.06
N THR A 532 -21.11 -20.86 -16.03
CA THR A 532 -20.20 -21.43 -17.04
C THR A 532 -20.73 -21.29 -18.46
N GLU A 533 -21.94 -21.74 -18.75
CA GLU A 533 -22.53 -21.66 -20.11
C GLU A 533 -22.66 -20.19 -20.58
N LYS A 534 -23.06 -19.29 -19.68
CA LYS A 534 -23.18 -17.88 -19.99
C LYS A 534 -21.83 -17.24 -20.30
N ALA A 535 -20.82 -17.58 -19.50
CA ALA A 535 -19.46 -17.08 -19.70
C ALA A 535 -18.85 -17.63 -21.00
N ILE A 536 -19.00 -18.92 -21.29
CA ILE A 536 -18.56 -19.54 -22.55
C ILE A 536 -19.21 -18.84 -23.75
N SER A 537 -20.52 -18.55 -23.69
CA SER A 537 -21.20 -17.81 -24.76
C SER A 537 -20.53 -16.44 -25.01
N ASN A 538 -20.16 -15.71 -23.96
CA ASN A 538 -19.49 -14.41 -24.13
C ASN A 538 -18.04 -14.59 -24.64
N ILE A 539 -17.34 -15.64 -24.25
CA ILE A 539 -16.01 -15.95 -24.80
C ILE A 539 -16.12 -16.27 -26.30
N GLN A 540 -17.14 -17.01 -26.73
CA GLN A 540 -17.39 -17.28 -28.15
C GLN A 540 -17.66 -16.01 -28.97
N GLU A 541 -18.30 -14.99 -28.37
CA GLU A 541 -18.51 -13.69 -29.03
C GLU A 541 -17.16 -13.02 -29.38
N VAL A 542 -16.17 -13.05 -28.48
CA VAL A 542 -14.84 -12.49 -28.76
C VAL A 542 -13.99 -13.39 -29.68
N VAL A 543 -14.09 -14.71 -29.54
CA VAL A 543 -13.43 -15.66 -30.47
C VAL A 543 -13.92 -15.46 -31.90
N THR A 544 -15.23 -15.25 -32.11
CA THR A 544 -15.83 -14.99 -33.43
C THR A 544 -15.24 -13.72 -34.07
N ARG A 545 -14.72 -12.80 -33.29
CA ARG A 545 -14.05 -11.56 -33.77
C ARG A 545 -12.54 -11.72 -33.95
N GLY A 546 -12.00 -12.93 -33.71
CA GLY A 546 -10.59 -13.24 -33.91
C GLY A 546 -9.71 -13.03 -32.67
N ALA A 547 -10.29 -12.89 -31.48
CA ALA A 547 -9.52 -12.71 -30.26
C ALA A 547 -8.70 -13.97 -29.92
N LYS A 548 -7.49 -13.79 -29.41
CA LYS A 548 -6.70 -14.80 -28.69
C LYS A 548 -7.24 -14.94 -27.27
N THR A 549 -7.35 -16.17 -26.79
CA THR A 549 -7.96 -16.44 -25.49
C THR A 549 -6.99 -17.04 -24.49
N PHE A 550 -7.03 -16.52 -23.26
CA PHE A 550 -6.40 -17.11 -22.07
C PHE A 550 -7.49 -17.32 -21.02
N ILE A 551 -7.74 -18.55 -20.63
CA ILE A 551 -8.86 -18.88 -19.75
C ILE A 551 -8.34 -19.53 -18.48
N VAL A 552 -8.69 -18.96 -17.32
CA VAL A 552 -8.47 -19.56 -16.00
C VAL A 552 -9.77 -20.20 -15.53
N THR A 553 -9.75 -21.51 -15.27
CA THR A 553 -10.96 -22.25 -14.94
C THR A 553 -10.70 -23.43 -14.00
N ASN A 554 -11.73 -23.81 -13.24
CA ASN A 554 -11.82 -25.07 -12.48
C ASN A 554 -12.87 -26.03 -13.09
N GLN A 555 -13.37 -25.71 -14.30
CA GLN A 555 -14.39 -26.50 -15.02
C GLN A 555 -13.77 -27.25 -16.18
N GLU A 556 -14.38 -28.38 -16.55
CA GLU A 556 -14.05 -29.06 -17.79
C GLU A 556 -14.70 -28.33 -18.97
N LEU A 557 -13.87 -27.87 -19.91
CA LEU A 557 -14.32 -27.16 -21.10
C LEU A 557 -14.34 -28.09 -22.31
N HIS A 558 -15.47 -28.12 -23.04
CA HIS A 558 -15.63 -28.90 -24.26
C HIS A 558 -15.32 -28.11 -25.54
N HIS A 559 -14.92 -26.85 -25.40
CA HIS A 559 -14.56 -25.96 -26.50
C HIS A 559 -13.04 -25.81 -26.57
N SER A 560 -12.51 -25.66 -27.79
CA SER A 560 -11.11 -25.39 -28.02
C SER A 560 -10.84 -23.87 -27.85
N PHE A 561 -9.93 -23.53 -26.98
CA PHE A 561 -9.44 -22.16 -26.74
C PHE A 561 -7.90 -22.17 -26.83
N ASP A 562 -7.28 -20.99 -27.07
CA ASP A 562 -5.83 -20.93 -27.33
C ASP A 562 -4.99 -21.35 -26.12
N THR A 563 -5.37 -20.92 -24.92
CA THR A 563 -4.71 -21.33 -23.68
C THR A 563 -5.73 -21.48 -22.56
N VAL A 564 -5.69 -22.61 -21.89
CA VAL A 564 -6.57 -22.91 -20.74
C VAL A 564 -5.70 -23.31 -19.55
N ILE A 565 -5.84 -22.57 -18.48
CA ILE A 565 -5.16 -22.84 -17.21
C ILE A 565 -6.17 -23.43 -16.23
N ASN A 566 -5.98 -24.70 -15.92
CA ASN A 566 -6.82 -25.40 -14.96
C ASN A 566 -6.31 -25.16 -13.53
N ILE A 567 -7.22 -24.81 -12.63
CA ILE A 567 -6.97 -24.66 -11.20
C ILE A 567 -7.80 -25.69 -10.41
N PRO A 568 -7.41 -26.02 -9.17
CA PRO A 568 -8.18 -26.93 -8.32
C PRO A 568 -9.63 -26.46 -8.10
N LYS A 569 -10.54 -27.41 -7.96
CA LYS A 569 -11.94 -27.13 -7.59
C LYS A 569 -12.00 -26.69 -6.12
N THR A 570 -12.73 -25.62 -5.85
CA THR A 570 -13.00 -25.10 -4.50
C THR A 570 -14.37 -24.43 -4.48
N ASN A 571 -14.82 -23.98 -3.32
CA ASN A 571 -16.05 -23.20 -3.19
C ASN A 571 -15.97 -21.92 -4.02
N VAL A 572 -17.04 -21.60 -4.75
CA VAL A 572 -17.09 -20.44 -5.65
C VAL A 572 -16.80 -19.11 -4.93
N LEU A 573 -17.19 -18.99 -3.67
CA LEU A 573 -16.98 -17.77 -2.87
C LEU A 573 -15.50 -17.47 -2.57
N ILE A 574 -14.63 -18.49 -2.61
CA ILE A 574 -13.19 -18.39 -2.37
C ILE A 574 -12.34 -18.79 -3.57
N SER A 575 -12.96 -19.18 -4.68
CA SER A 575 -12.27 -19.45 -5.95
C SER A 575 -11.41 -18.27 -6.45
N PRO A 576 -11.73 -16.98 -6.15
CA PRO A 576 -10.87 -15.84 -6.45
C PRO A 576 -9.44 -15.97 -5.93
N ILE A 577 -9.24 -16.65 -4.80
CA ILE A 577 -7.92 -16.86 -4.20
C ILE A 577 -7.02 -17.73 -5.09
N LEU A 578 -7.59 -18.73 -5.74
CA LEU A 578 -6.85 -19.61 -6.64
C LEU A 578 -6.76 -19.05 -8.07
N SER A 579 -7.83 -18.43 -8.56
CA SER A 579 -7.91 -17.96 -9.95
C SER A 579 -7.12 -16.68 -10.21
N VAL A 580 -6.79 -15.90 -9.18
CA VAL A 580 -5.93 -14.73 -9.34
C VAL A 580 -4.46 -15.08 -9.55
N ILE A 581 -3.99 -16.23 -9.03
CA ILE A 581 -2.57 -16.63 -9.07
C ILE A 581 -2.05 -16.75 -10.51
N PRO A 582 -2.73 -17.42 -11.45
CA PRO A 582 -2.32 -17.43 -12.86
C PRO A 582 -2.24 -16.03 -13.49
N LEU A 583 -3.10 -15.09 -13.07
CA LEU A 583 -3.10 -13.71 -13.56
C LEU A 583 -1.94 -12.89 -12.99
N GLN A 584 -1.59 -13.12 -11.71
CA GLN A 584 -0.41 -12.53 -11.08
C GLN A 584 0.89 -13.03 -11.72
N LEU A 585 0.94 -14.30 -12.12
CA LEU A 585 2.09 -14.89 -12.80
C LEU A 585 2.19 -14.45 -14.27
N LEU A 586 1.06 -14.10 -14.90
CA LEU A 586 1.01 -13.61 -16.28
C LEU A 586 1.52 -12.17 -16.38
N ALA A 587 1.24 -11.33 -15.38
CA ALA A 587 1.61 -9.92 -15.33
C ALA A 587 3.12 -9.70 -15.24
#